data_6d5aecb43110027aea0821c0e12328aa
#
_entry.id   6d5aecb43110027aea0821c0e12328aa
#
_cell.length_a   1.000
_cell.length_b   1.000
_cell.length_c   1.000
_cell.angle_alpha   90.00
_cell.angle_beta   90.00
_cell.angle_gamma   90.00
#
_symmetry.space_group_name_H-M   'P 1'
#
loop_
_entity.id
_entity.type
_entity.pdbx_description
1 polymer ?
#
loop_
_entity_poly.entity_id
_entity_poly.type
_entity_poly.pdbx_seq_one_letter_code
_entity_poly.pdbx_strand_id
1 'polypeptide(L)'
;MVAHIFHNGDKAYIIDNVRFLREVIVLRVTRDLCIIRYVDNDAVIRIRTSRLYATEKEATDRLPPDALPKKSSHWDYYLNH
;
A
#
# COMPACT_ATOMS: atom_id res chain seq x y z
N MET A 1 12.86 -14.10 10.55
CA MET A 1 12.00 -12.98 10.21
C MET A 1 10.54 -13.31 10.39
N VAL A 2 9.81 -12.42 10.98
CA VAL A 2 8.41 -12.66 11.30
C VAL A 2 7.55 -11.92 10.30
N ALA A 3 6.65 -12.62 9.65
CA ALA A 3 5.70 -11.99 8.76
C ALA A 3 4.57 -11.41 9.59
N HIS A 4 4.12 -10.25 9.18
CA HIS A 4 2.98 -9.63 9.83
C HIS A 4 1.72 -10.41 9.51
N ILE A 5 0.88 -10.59 10.49
CA ILE A 5 -0.38 -11.31 10.32
C ILE A 5 -1.49 -10.28 10.20
N PHE A 6 -2.17 -10.32 9.07
CA PHE A 6 -3.28 -9.39 8.80
C PHE A 6 -4.59 -10.04 9.16
N HIS A 7 -5.54 -9.22 9.58
CA HIS A 7 -6.88 -9.66 9.93
C HIS A 7 -7.90 -8.87 9.15
N ASN A 8 -9.10 -9.39 9.09
CA ASN A 8 -10.20 -8.68 8.44
C ASN A 8 -10.39 -7.33 9.12
N GLY A 9 -10.48 -6.28 8.32
CA GLY A 9 -10.66 -4.94 8.83
C GLY A 9 -9.38 -4.17 9.07
N ASP A 10 -8.23 -4.82 8.97
CA ASP A 10 -6.96 -4.14 9.20
C ASP A 10 -6.69 -3.15 8.08
N LYS A 11 -6.06 -2.04 8.46
CA LYS A 11 -5.53 -1.12 7.48
C LYS A 11 -4.16 -1.61 7.04
N ALA A 12 -3.90 -1.53 5.76
CA ALA A 12 -2.62 -1.96 5.22
C ALA A 12 -2.26 -1.06 4.05
N TYR A 13 -1.09 -1.31 3.49
CA TYR A 13 -0.58 -0.50 2.40
C TYR A 13 -0.05 -1.42 1.32
N ILE A 14 -0.18 -0.99 0.07
CA ILE A 14 0.41 -1.71 -1.04
C ILE A 14 1.12 -0.71 -1.94
N ILE A 15 2.01 -1.23 -2.75
CA ILE A 15 2.69 -0.43 -3.75
C ILE A 15 2.05 -0.75 -5.09
N ASP A 16 1.43 0.26 -5.68
CA ASP A 16 0.72 0.13 -6.93
C ASP A 16 1.59 0.70 -8.05
N ASN A 17 1.70 -0.04 -9.14
CA ASN A 17 2.51 0.38 -10.29
C ASN A 17 3.95 0.67 -9.90
N VAL A 18 4.44 -0.04 -8.90
CA VAL A 18 5.83 0.04 -8.46
C VAL A 18 6.18 1.36 -7.78
N ARG A 19 5.35 2.38 -7.93
CA ARG A 19 5.69 3.72 -7.45
C ARG A 19 4.71 4.32 -6.48
N PHE A 20 3.46 3.88 -6.51
CA PHE A 20 2.42 4.55 -5.76
C PHE A 20 2.03 3.76 -4.54
N LEU A 21 2.08 4.43 -3.42
CA LEU A 21 1.65 3.86 -2.16
C LEU A 21 0.16 4.05 -2.03
N ARG A 22 -0.56 2.96 -1.80
CA ARG A 22 -2.02 3.01 -1.66
C ARG A 22 -2.41 2.43 -0.33
N GLU A 23 -3.34 3.08 0.32
CA GLU A 23 -3.89 2.60 1.57
C GLU A 23 -5.10 1.72 1.26
N VAL A 24 -5.17 0.58 1.94
CA VAL A 24 -6.23 -0.37 1.69
C VAL A 24 -6.74 -0.92 3.01
N ILE A 25 -7.95 -1.48 2.97
CA ILE A 25 -8.52 -2.19 4.10
C ILE A 25 -8.59 -3.66 3.72
N VAL A 26 -8.10 -4.49 4.61
CA VAL A 26 -8.12 -5.93 4.40
C VAL A 26 -9.53 -6.43 4.68
N LEU A 27 -10.17 -6.99 3.66
CA LEU A 27 -11.52 -7.52 3.80
C LEU A 27 -11.49 -8.98 4.20
N ARG A 28 -10.55 -9.73 3.65
CA ARG A 28 -10.49 -11.16 3.92
C ARG A 28 -9.08 -11.65 3.66
N VAL A 29 -8.59 -12.49 4.53
CA VAL A 29 -7.27 -13.07 4.40
C VAL A 29 -7.40 -14.57 4.30
N THR A 30 -6.80 -15.14 3.28
CA THR A 30 -6.60 -16.58 3.21
C THR A 30 -5.09 -16.79 3.26
N ARG A 31 -4.67 -18.01 3.06
CA ARG A 31 -3.28 -18.37 3.29
C ARG A 31 -2.30 -17.49 2.50
N ASP A 32 -2.47 -17.42 1.20
CA ASP A 32 -1.54 -16.69 0.35
C ASP A 32 -2.16 -15.48 -0.32
N LEU A 33 -3.47 -15.36 -0.24
CA LEU A 33 -4.17 -14.30 -0.92
C LEU A 33 -5.03 -13.54 0.05
N CYS A 34 -5.28 -12.31 -0.28
CA CYS A 34 -6.22 -11.52 0.49
C CYS A 34 -7.05 -10.66 -0.45
N ILE A 35 -8.22 -10.31 0.03
CA ILE A 35 -9.12 -9.41 -0.68
C ILE A 35 -9.05 -8.09 0.05
N ILE A 36 -8.78 -7.04 -0.69
CA ILE A 36 -8.63 -5.72 -0.11
C ILE A 36 -9.53 -4.74 -0.83
N ARG A 37 -9.77 -3.64 -0.17
CA ARG A 37 -10.53 -2.53 -0.73
C ARG A 37 -9.68 -1.27 -0.63
N TYR A 38 -9.55 -0.58 -1.75
CA TYR A 38 -8.84 0.71 -1.74
C TYR A 38 -9.66 1.73 -0.97
N VAL A 39 -8.97 2.49 -0.13
CA VAL A 39 -9.64 3.49 0.68
C VAL A 39 -10.17 4.63 -0.18
N ASP A 40 -9.45 4.99 -1.22
CA ASP A 40 -9.79 6.19 -1.96
C ASP A 40 -10.88 6.00 -3.01
N ASN A 41 -11.09 4.80 -3.52
CA ASN A 41 -12.11 4.61 -4.55
C ASN A 41 -12.98 3.39 -4.33
N ASP A 42 -12.80 2.71 -3.20
CA ASP A 42 -13.61 1.54 -2.83
C ASP A 42 -13.50 0.36 -3.79
N ALA A 43 -12.52 0.37 -4.66
CA ALA A 43 -12.32 -0.76 -5.55
C ALA A 43 -11.83 -1.96 -4.74
N VAL A 44 -12.33 -3.13 -5.09
CA VAL A 44 -11.97 -4.37 -4.40
C VAL A 44 -11.17 -5.24 -5.34
N ILE A 45 -10.03 -5.69 -4.86
CA ILE A 45 -9.18 -6.57 -5.65
C ILE A 45 -8.63 -7.68 -4.77
N ARG A 46 -8.10 -8.69 -5.42
CA ARG A 46 -7.45 -9.81 -4.75
C ARG A 46 -5.97 -9.76 -5.07
N ILE A 47 -5.14 -9.83 -4.04
CA ILE A 47 -3.70 -9.77 -4.22
C ILE A 47 -3.05 -10.81 -3.32
N ARG A 48 -1.78 -11.04 -3.55
CA ARG A 48 -1.02 -11.91 -2.67
C ARG A 48 -0.78 -11.20 -1.35
N THR A 49 -0.92 -11.96 -0.27
CA THR A 49 -0.71 -11.41 1.06
C THR A 49 0.69 -10.83 1.21
N SER A 50 1.66 -11.41 0.52
CA SER A 50 3.04 -10.93 0.60
C SER A 50 3.22 -9.51 0.07
N ARG A 51 2.23 -8.98 -0.64
CA ARG A 51 2.29 -7.61 -1.16
C ARG A 51 1.74 -6.59 -0.20
N LEU A 52 1.21 -7.01 0.94
CA LEU A 52 0.69 -6.09 1.93
C LEU A 52 1.80 -5.65 2.87
N TYR A 53 1.75 -4.41 3.26
CA TYR A 53 2.63 -3.84 4.25
C TYR A 53 1.79 -3.31 5.41
N ALA A 54 2.26 -3.58 6.62
CA ALA A 54 1.49 -3.21 7.80
C ALA A 54 1.50 -1.70 8.05
N THR A 55 2.58 -1.04 7.66
CA THR A 55 2.70 0.39 7.90
C THR A 55 3.17 1.07 6.63
N GLU A 56 2.90 2.36 6.59
CA GLU A 56 3.35 3.18 5.48
C GLU A 56 4.87 3.15 5.36
N LYS A 57 5.53 3.15 6.49
CA LYS A 57 6.99 3.15 6.50
C LYS A 57 7.55 1.89 5.85
N GLU A 58 6.97 0.74 6.18
CA GLU A 58 7.44 -0.51 5.59
C GLU A 58 7.29 -0.49 4.08
N ALA A 59 6.17 0.00 3.60
CA ALA A 59 5.93 0.08 2.17
C ALA A 59 6.90 1.06 1.51
N THR A 60 7.09 2.20 2.15
CA THR A 60 7.97 3.22 1.62
C THR A 60 9.40 2.72 1.50
N ASP A 61 9.84 1.92 2.46
CA ASP A 61 11.19 1.38 2.44
C ASP A 61 11.43 0.44 1.26
N ARG A 62 10.36 -0.05 0.66
CA ARG A 62 10.48 -0.94 -0.48
C ARG A 62 10.46 -0.21 -1.82
N LEU A 63 10.16 1.07 -1.82
CA LEU A 63 10.13 1.83 -3.06
C LEU A 63 11.53 2.19 -3.50
N PRO A 64 11.76 2.29 -4.81
CA PRO A 64 13.06 2.76 -5.31
C PRO A 64 13.34 4.18 -4.82
N PRO A 65 14.60 4.55 -4.66
CA PRO A 65 14.93 5.87 -4.14
C PRO A 65 14.36 7.01 -4.98
N ASP A 66 14.23 6.81 -6.27
CA ASP A 66 13.76 7.87 -7.16
C ASP A 66 12.26 7.87 -7.33
N ALA A 67 11.57 6.94 -6.69
CA ALA A 67 10.12 6.84 -6.79
C ALA A 67 9.50 7.21 -5.45
N LEU A 68 9.92 8.32 -4.91
CA LEU A 68 9.48 8.71 -3.59
C LEU A 68 8.00 9.04 -3.58
N PRO A 69 7.24 8.43 -2.70
CA PRO A 69 5.81 8.71 -2.61
C PRO A 69 5.58 9.95 -1.78
N LYS A 70 6.24 11.01 -2.18
CA LYS A 70 6.11 12.23 -1.43
C LYS A 70 4.73 12.76 -1.58
N LYS A 71 4.27 13.33 -0.52
CA LYS A 71 2.95 13.86 -0.50
C LYS A 71 2.89 15.13 -1.31
N SER A 72 2.24 16.09 -0.78
CA SER A 72 2.00 17.30 -1.50
C SER A 72 3.26 18.09 -1.78
N SER A 73 4.25 18.00 -0.93
CA SER A 73 5.42 18.85 -1.11
C SER A 73 6.11 18.60 -2.43
N HIS A 74 6.17 17.35 -2.84
CA HIS A 74 6.79 17.02 -4.11
C HIS A 74 5.99 17.58 -5.28
N TRP A 75 4.70 17.45 -5.19
CA TRP A 75 3.83 17.95 -6.25
C TRP A 75 3.83 19.46 -6.30
N ASP A 76 3.89 20.07 -5.14
CA ASP A 76 3.96 21.53 -5.10
C ASP A 76 5.18 22.04 -5.84
N TYR A 77 6.26 21.31 -5.71
CA TYR A 77 7.46 21.71 -6.42
C TYR A 77 7.23 21.75 -7.93
N TYR A 78 6.60 20.71 -8.46
CA TYR A 78 6.33 20.66 -9.89
C TYR A 78 5.33 21.72 -10.32
N LEU A 79 4.35 21.94 -9.50
CA LEU A 79 3.32 22.89 -9.85
C LEU A 79 3.82 24.32 -9.89
N ASN A 80 4.85 24.59 -9.13
CA ASN A 80 5.41 25.93 -9.07
C ASN A 80 6.39 26.22 -10.18
N HIS A 81 6.63 25.26 -11.00
CA HIS A 81 7.49 25.43 -12.15
C HIS A 81 6.68 25.40 -13.42
#